data_a73370dcccdaa668fc230fb56df6ce8a
#
_entry.id   a73370dcccdaa668fc230fb56df6ce8a
#
_cell.length_a   1.000
_cell.length_b   1.000
_cell.length_c   1.000
_cell.angle_alpha   90.00
_cell.angle_beta   90.00
_cell.angle_gamma   90.00
#
_symmetry.space_group_name_H-M   'P 1'
#
loop_
_entity.id
_entity.type
_entity.pdbx_description
1 polymer ?
#
loop_
_entity_poly.entity_id
_entity_poly.type
_entity_poly.pdbx_seq_one_letter_code
_entity_poly.pdbx_strand_id
1 'polypeptide(L)'
;MMFTGFPEATVQFFLDIRFHNNIAYFEENRARYERDVKAPFEAFIQELAPAMLSIDPQMELRPYRCMARLRRDVRFTKDKSPFRDHLWVLFRRAGEPREGSVMYWFELAPSGMNWGAGTWGENRQMMDILRRRIVADPDGVRNVIKQCHLTEHHMLVGGNSFKRLEVPAGVPDDLKGWYALREVYISPESTASVDVHSPQLTKRVQEDFLSLSPLYHLLRGAYEAIPP
;
A
#
# COMPACT_ATOMS: atom_id res chain seq x y z
N MET A 1 3.05 18.42 12.98
CA MET A 1 4.05 19.11 12.13
C MET A 1 3.55 19.00 10.71
N MET A 2 3.58 20.07 9.92
CA MET A 2 3.18 20.03 8.51
C MET A 2 4.23 19.26 7.71
N PHE A 3 3.81 18.43 6.76
CA PHE A 3 4.73 17.73 5.85
C PHE A 3 5.27 18.70 4.81
N THR A 4 6.59 18.73 4.63
CA THR A 4 7.28 19.62 3.69
C THR A 4 8.04 18.90 2.59
N GLY A 5 7.81 17.61 2.45
CA GLY A 5 8.58 16.67 1.64
C GLY A 5 9.51 15.84 2.53
N PHE A 6 9.93 14.67 2.03
CA PHE A 6 10.99 13.92 2.69
C PHE A 6 12.32 14.61 2.41
N PRO A 7 13.13 14.94 3.44
CA PRO A 7 14.45 15.54 3.21
C PRO A 7 15.40 14.55 2.49
N GLU A 8 16.37 15.04 1.75
CA GLU A 8 17.41 14.21 1.13
C GLU A 8 18.10 13.30 2.16
N ALA A 9 18.23 13.80 3.39
CA ALA A 9 18.77 13.04 4.51
C ALA A 9 18.01 11.75 4.82
N THR A 10 16.71 11.63 4.44
CA THR A 10 15.93 10.38 4.57
C THR A 10 16.49 9.30 3.65
N VAL A 11 16.66 9.61 2.37
CA VAL A 11 17.21 8.68 1.39
C VAL A 11 18.67 8.35 1.72
N GLN A 12 19.44 9.38 2.11
CA GLN A 12 20.82 9.18 2.54
C GLN A 12 20.93 8.25 3.75
N PHE A 13 20.05 8.38 4.73
CA PHE A 13 20.02 7.47 5.89
C PHE A 13 19.77 6.02 5.45
N PHE A 14 18.85 5.78 4.50
CA PHE A 14 18.60 4.46 3.97
C PHE A 14 19.79 3.88 3.21
N LEU A 15 20.52 4.71 2.46
CA LEU A 15 21.78 4.28 1.82
C LEU A 15 22.84 3.92 2.87
N ASP A 16 23.03 4.77 3.87
CA ASP A 16 24.02 4.56 4.91
C ASP A 16 23.74 3.26 5.69
N ILE A 17 22.47 3.02 6.08
CA ILE A 17 22.10 1.80 6.81
C ILE A 17 22.21 0.55 5.94
N ARG A 18 22.09 0.64 4.63
CA ARG A 18 22.33 -0.46 3.69
C ARG A 18 23.79 -0.93 3.77
N PHE A 19 24.75 0.01 3.83
CA PHE A 19 26.18 -0.27 3.86
C PHE A 19 26.68 -0.61 5.27
N HIS A 20 26.09 -0.03 6.31
CA HIS A 20 26.53 -0.17 7.71
C HIS A 20 25.44 -0.85 8.56
N ASN A 21 24.91 -1.98 8.07
CA ASN A 21 23.73 -2.61 8.65
C ASN A 21 24.07 -3.42 9.92
N ASN A 22 24.35 -2.71 11.02
CA ASN A 22 24.61 -3.29 12.32
C ASN A 22 24.04 -2.41 13.46
N ILE A 23 23.95 -3.00 14.66
CA ILE A 23 23.31 -2.35 15.82
C ILE A 23 24.13 -1.14 16.28
N ALA A 24 25.46 -1.24 16.32
CA ALA A 24 26.33 -0.17 16.80
C ALA A 24 26.14 1.09 15.94
N TYR A 25 26.21 0.95 14.62
CA TYR A 25 25.99 2.05 13.69
C TYR A 25 24.60 2.70 13.88
N PHE A 26 23.55 1.89 14.03
CA PHE A 26 22.21 2.43 14.23
C PHE A 26 22.10 3.22 15.54
N GLU A 27 22.69 2.72 16.64
CA GLU A 27 22.65 3.42 17.92
C GLU A 27 23.40 4.77 17.86
N GLU A 28 24.53 4.83 17.18
CA GLU A 28 25.28 6.08 16.93
C GLU A 28 24.47 7.08 16.06
N ASN A 29 23.61 6.57 15.15
CA ASN A 29 22.82 7.36 14.23
C ASN A 29 21.32 7.44 14.60
N ARG A 30 20.93 7.00 15.81
CA ARG A 30 19.53 6.99 16.26
C ARG A 30 18.88 8.38 16.18
N ALA A 31 19.60 9.43 16.56
CA ALA A 31 19.08 10.80 16.48
C ALA A 31 18.81 11.24 15.03
N ARG A 32 19.63 10.81 14.06
CA ARG A 32 19.38 11.02 12.63
C ARG A 32 18.11 10.30 12.19
N TYR A 33 17.95 9.03 12.59
CA TYR A 33 16.76 8.25 12.28
C TYR A 33 15.48 8.93 12.78
N GLU A 34 15.45 9.37 14.04
CA GLU A 34 14.29 10.03 14.62
C GLU A 34 13.95 11.35 13.89
N ARG A 35 14.98 12.17 13.56
CA ARG A 35 14.81 13.46 12.91
C ARG A 35 14.54 13.37 11.41
N ASP A 36 15.33 12.56 10.68
CA ASP A 36 15.39 12.60 9.22
C ASP A 36 14.51 11.53 8.55
N VAL A 37 14.10 10.50 9.30
CA VAL A 37 13.26 9.42 8.78
C VAL A 37 11.92 9.40 9.50
N LYS A 38 11.91 9.15 10.80
CA LYS A 38 10.67 8.91 11.55
C LYS A 38 9.77 10.14 11.58
N ALA A 39 10.30 11.31 11.92
CA ALA A 39 9.50 12.53 11.99
C ALA A 39 8.88 12.93 10.64
N PRO A 40 9.57 12.89 9.48
CA PRO A 40 8.95 13.09 8.17
C PRO A 40 7.85 12.07 7.83
N PHE A 41 8.04 10.79 8.15
CA PHE A 41 6.99 9.77 7.95
C PHE A 41 5.76 10.02 8.85
N GLU A 42 5.96 10.42 10.09
CA GLU A 42 4.87 10.79 10.99
C GLU A 42 4.09 12.01 10.46
N ALA A 43 4.79 13.03 9.95
CA ALA A 43 4.17 14.20 9.32
C ALA A 43 3.38 13.81 8.07
N PHE A 44 3.93 12.94 7.22
CA PHE A 44 3.27 12.40 6.03
C PHE A 44 1.96 11.67 6.38
N ILE A 45 1.98 10.81 7.39
CA ILE A 45 0.78 10.10 7.86
C ILE A 45 -0.27 11.09 8.37
N GLN A 46 0.13 12.08 9.16
CA GLN A 46 -0.78 13.10 9.71
C GLN A 46 -1.43 13.95 8.62
N GLU A 47 -0.68 14.28 7.56
CA GLU A 47 -1.20 15.05 6.42
C GLU A 47 -2.24 14.26 5.62
N LEU A 48 -2.05 12.95 5.46
CA LEU A 48 -3.01 12.07 4.75
C LEU A 48 -4.22 11.68 5.62
N ALA A 49 -4.15 11.82 6.93
CA ALA A 49 -5.16 11.32 7.86
C ALA A 49 -6.60 11.80 7.56
N PRO A 50 -6.87 13.08 7.22
CA PRO A 50 -8.23 13.53 6.89
C PRO A 50 -8.82 12.78 5.67
N ALA A 51 -8.02 12.57 4.63
CA ALA A 51 -8.45 11.83 3.44
C ALA A 51 -8.71 10.35 3.77
N MET A 52 -7.84 9.74 4.55
CA MET A 52 -8.01 8.34 4.96
C MET A 52 -9.28 8.13 5.80
N LEU A 53 -9.60 9.07 6.71
CA LEU A 53 -10.86 9.05 7.47
C LEU A 53 -12.09 9.26 6.59
N SER A 54 -11.99 10.05 5.53
CA SER A 54 -13.10 10.21 4.58
C SER A 54 -13.37 8.96 3.77
N ILE A 55 -12.35 8.14 3.52
CA ILE A 55 -12.48 6.84 2.86
C ILE A 55 -13.07 5.80 3.83
N ASP A 56 -12.49 5.66 5.02
CA ASP A 56 -12.95 4.70 6.02
C ASP A 56 -12.74 5.25 7.44
N PRO A 57 -13.83 5.60 8.18
CA PRO A 57 -13.73 6.12 9.55
C PRO A 57 -13.08 5.16 10.56
N GLN A 58 -12.95 3.88 10.23
CA GLN A 58 -12.30 2.86 11.08
C GLN A 58 -10.81 2.67 10.76
N MET A 59 -10.25 3.49 9.88
CA MET A 59 -8.84 3.41 9.49
C MET A 59 -7.92 3.69 10.68
N GLU A 60 -6.90 2.87 10.86
CA GLU A 60 -5.83 3.13 11.83
C GLU A 60 -4.94 4.26 11.32
N LEU A 61 -4.79 5.32 12.10
CA LEU A 61 -4.04 6.51 11.71
C LEU A 61 -2.95 6.90 12.71
N ARG A 62 -2.79 6.16 13.80
CA ARG A 62 -1.70 6.41 14.75
C ARG A 62 -0.36 6.09 14.07
N PRO A 63 0.57 7.07 13.95
CA PRO A 63 1.79 6.89 13.16
C PRO A 63 2.58 5.63 13.52
N TYR A 64 2.75 5.33 14.81
CA TYR A 64 3.47 4.15 15.27
C TYR A 64 2.79 2.80 14.94
N ARG A 65 1.50 2.82 14.55
CA ARG A 65 0.74 1.65 14.08
C ARG A 65 0.76 1.52 12.56
N CYS A 66 0.77 2.66 11.87
CA CYS A 66 0.81 2.71 10.41
C CYS A 66 2.20 2.44 9.87
N MET A 67 3.23 3.00 10.51
CA MET A 67 4.61 2.91 10.05
C MET A 67 5.23 1.55 10.36
N ALA A 68 5.94 0.98 9.39
CA ALA A 68 6.72 -0.22 9.59
C ALA A 68 7.88 0.03 10.56
N ARG A 69 8.29 -1.03 11.27
CA ARG A 69 9.52 -0.97 12.07
C ARG A 69 10.74 -1.03 11.16
N LEU A 70 11.71 -0.16 11.36
CA LEU A 70 12.98 -0.24 10.65
C LEU A 70 13.70 -1.57 10.96
N ARG A 71 13.65 -2.03 12.21
CA ARG A 71 14.25 -3.30 12.63
C ARG A 71 13.52 -4.48 12.00
N ARG A 72 14.30 -5.40 11.40
CA ARG A 72 13.80 -6.63 10.78
C ARG A 72 13.61 -7.74 11.81
N ASP A 73 12.65 -8.61 11.56
CA ASP A 73 12.62 -9.93 12.20
C ASP A 73 13.47 -10.88 11.36
N VAL A 74 14.66 -11.19 11.84
CA VAL A 74 15.64 -12.00 11.12
C VAL A 74 15.66 -13.47 11.54
N ARG A 75 14.70 -13.89 12.41
CA ARG A 75 14.67 -15.26 12.93
C ARG A 75 14.59 -16.30 11.83
N PHE A 76 13.79 -16.07 10.82
CA PHE A 76 13.46 -17.03 9.75
C PHE A 76 14.05 -16.65 8.38
N THR A 77 14.93 -15.64 8.30
CA THR A 77 15.54 -15.20 7.04
C THR A 77 17.00 -15.61 6.95
N LYS A 78 17.50 -15.85 5.73
CA LYS A 78 18.93 -16.10 5.48
C LYS A 78 19.75 -14.84 5.73
N ASP A 79 19.27 -13.71 5.25
CA ASP A 79 19.89 -12.40 5.52
C ASP A 79 19.63 -11.97 6.97
N LYS A 80 20.71 -11.84 7.74
CA LYS A 80 20.70 -11.47 9.16
C LYS A 80 20.89 -9.97 9.41
N SER A 81 20.89 -9.15 8.37
CA SER A 81 20.94 -7.69 8.50
C SER A 81 19.80 -7.19 9.39
N PRO A 82 20.09 -6.51 10.52
CA PRO A 82 19.08 -6.18 11.53
C PRO A 82 18.10 -5.08 11.09
N PHE A 83 18.42 -4.28 10.09
CA PHE A 83 17.60 -3.15 9.68
C PHE A 83 17.20 -3.24 8.20
N ARG A 84 16.09 -2.58 7.87
CA ARG A 84 15.68 -2.30 6.50
C ARG A 84 16.36 -1.03 6.01
N ASP A 85 16.55 -0.96 4.72
CA ASP A 85 17.01 0.23 4.00
C ASP A 85 15.86 0.96 3.31
N HIS A 86 14.66 0.76 3.78
CA HIS A 86 13.41 1.36 3.30
C HIS A 86 12.34 1.31 4.39
N LEU A 87 11.33 2.15 4.28
CA LEU A 87 10.15 2.09 5.15
C LEU A 87 8.87 2.18 4.33
N TRP A 88 7.82 1.61 4.90
CA TRP A 88 6.46 1.74 4.38
C TRP A 88 5.47 2.14 5.47
N VAL A 89 4.40 2.75 5.02
CA VAL A 89 3.20 3.08 5.80
C VAL A 89 2.06 2.23 5.31
N LEU A 90 1.23 1.72 6.21
CA LEU A 90 0.02 0.96 5.89
C LEU A 90 -1.17 1.60 6.59
N PHE A 91 -2.18 1.99 5.80
CA PHE A 91 -3.46 2.42 6.30
C PHE A 91 -4.46 1.27 6.13
N ARG A 92 -4.89 0.69 7.24
CA ARG A 92 -5.83 -0.43 7.32
C ARG A 92 -6.63 -0.31 8.62
N ARG A 93 -7.72 -1.05 8.75
CA ARG A 93 -8.48 -1.03 10.01
C ARG A 93 -7.67 -1.60 11.17
N ALA A 94 -7.89 -1.02 12.35
CA ALA A 94 -7.20 -1.44 13.56
C ALA A 94 -7.52 -2.91 13.91
N GLY A 95 -6.49 -3.64 14.36
CA GLY A 95 -6.65 -5.05 14.75
C GLY A 95 -6.60 -6.07 13.62
N GLU A 96 -6.69 -5.66 12.35
CA GLU A 96 -6.58 -6.58 11.23
C GLU A 96 -5.14 -7.03 10.99
N PRO A 97 -4.94 -8.28 10.50
CA PRO A 97 -3.62 -8.73 10.10
C PRO A 97 -3.11 -7.89 8.92
N ARG A 98 -1.79 -7.84 8.71
CA ARG A 98 -1.21 -7.21 7.52
C ARG A 98 -1.50 -8.06 6.29
N GLU A 99 -1.26 -9.37 6.39
CA GLU A 99 -1.42 -10.30 5.30
C GLU A 99 -2.89 -10.59 5.03
N GLY A 100 -3.29 -10.44 3.77
CA GLY A 100 -4.63 -10.72 3.28
C GLY A 100 -5.70 -9.67 3.61
N SER A 101 -5.39 -8.60 4.36
CA SER A 101 -6.35 -7.52 4.59
C SER A 101 -6.29 -6.45 3.50
N VAL A 102 -7.38 -5.68 3.40
CA VAL A 102 -7.48 -4.57 2.44
C VAL A 102 -6.88 -3.32 3.05
N MET A 103 -5.97 -2.65 2.31
CA MET A 103 -5.21 -1.52 2.82
C MET A 103 -4.81 -0.55 1.71
N TYR A 104 -4.37 0.64 2.14
CA TYR A 104 -3.54 1.52 1.35
C TYR A 104 -2.10 1.46 1.87
N TRP A 105 -1.13 1.70 0.99
CA TRP A 105 0.27 1.76 1.38
C TRP A 105 1.00 2.90 0.69
N PHE A 106 2.08 3.32 1.31
CA PHE A 106 3.14 4.14 0.73
C PHE A 106 4.48 3.55 1.16
N GLU A 107 5.43 3.44 0.24
CA GLU A 107 6.79 2.96 0.49
C GLU A 107 7.80 3.94 -0.06
N LEU A 108 8.89 4.17 0.70
CA LEU A 108 10.06 4.93 0.28
C LEU A 108 11.31 4.11 0.51
N ALA A 109 12.09 3.95 -0.57
CA ALA A 109 13.37 3.27 -0.62
C ALA A 109 14.40 4.13 -1.38
N PRO A 110 15.71 3.85 -1.28
CA PRO A 110 16.72 4.52 -2.12
C PRO A 110 16.50 4.36 -3.63
N SER A 111 15.82 3.29 -4.03
CA SER A 111 15.49 3.03 -5.43
C SER A 111 14.26 3.79 -5.94
N GLY A 112 13.55 4.49 -5.07
CA GLY A 112 12.34 5.22 -5.40
C GLY A 112 11.22 5.01 -4.38
N MET A 113 10.03 5.41 -4.75
CA MET A 113 8.83 5.30 -3.93
C MET A 113 7.71 4.60 -4.69
N ASN A 114 6.74 4.06 -3.95
CA ASN A 114 5.54 3.48 -4.51
C ASN A 114 4.38 3.64 -3.52
N TRP A 115 3.14 3.66 -4.02
CA TRP A 115 1.94 3.72 -3.21
C TRP A 115 0.76 3.06 -3.94
N GLY A 116 -0.32 2.81 -3.22
CA GLY A 116 -1.50 2.23 -3.83
C GLY A 116 -2.52 1.71 -2.83
N ALA A 117 -3.45 0.92 -3.34
CA ALA A 117 -4.49 0.25 -2.56
C ALA A 117 -4.69 -1.20 -3.02
N GLY A 118 -5.06 -2.07 -2.09
CA GLY A 118 -5.35 -3.47 -2.39
C GLY A 118 -5.06 -4.40 -1.23
N THR A 119 -4.59 -5.61 -1.52
CA THR A 119 -4.21 -6.60 -0.52
C THR A 119 -2.71 -6.83 -0.50
N TRP A 120 -2.19 -7.14 0.67
CA TRP A 120 -0.83 -7.66 0.82
C TRP A 120 -0.89 -9.17 1.02
N GLY A 121 -0.41 -9.90 0.02
CA GLY A 121 -0.52 -11.36 0.01
C GLY A 121 -1.92 -11.86 -0.36
N GLU A 122 -2.00 -13.17 -0.57
CA GLU A 122 -3.20 -13.83 -1.04
C GLU A 122 -4.26 -13.94 0.06
N ASN A 123 -5.48 -13.58 -0.25
CA ASN A 123 -6.67 -13.90 0.55
C ASN A 123 -7.66 -14.67 -0.33
N ARG A 124 -7.54 -15.98 -0.31
CA ARG A 124 -8.34 -16.86 -1.18
C ARG A 124 -9.85 -16.68 -0.95
N GLN A 125 -10.29 -16.61 0.30
CA GLN A 125 -11.71 -16.47 0.63
C GLN A 125 -12.29 -15.16 0.10
N MET A 126 -11.57 -14.05 0.31
CA MET A 126 -11.98 -12.75 -0.22
C MET A 126 -12.02 -12.74 -1.75
N MET A 127 -11.01 -13.32 -2.40
CA MET A 127 -10.98 -13.39 -3.87
C MET A 127 -12.06 -14.31 -4.44
N ASP A 128 -12.43 -15.38 -3.75
CA ASP A 128 -13.56 -16.24 -4.14
C ASP A 128 -14.89 -15.47 -4.01
N ILE A 129 -15.04 -14.60 -3.02
CA ILE A 129 -16.21 -13.73 -2.89
C ILE A 129 -16.24 -12.71 -4.02
N LEU A 130 -15.09 -12.07 -4.35
CA LEU A 130 -14.99 -11.15 -5.47
C LEU A 130 -15.37 -11.82 -6.80
N ARG A 131 -14.90 -13.06 -7.05
CA ARG A 131 -15.27 -13.84 -8.24
C ARG A 131 -16.77 -14.08 -8.33
N ARG A 132 -17.40 -14.44 -7.20
CA ARG A 132 -18.87 -14.61 -7.17
C ARG A 132 -19.60 -13.28 -7.49
N ARG A 133 -19.08 -12.14 -7.01
CA ARG A 133 -19.65 -10.82 -7.37
C ARG A 133 -19.48 -10.52 -8.84
N ILE A 134 -18.32 -10.81 -9.43
CA ILE A 134 -18.09 -10.64 -10.89
C ILE A 134 -19.07 -11.46 -11.71
N VAL A 135 -19.38 -12.70 -11.29
CA VAL A 135 -20.35 -13.55 -12.00
C VAL A 135 -21.78 -13.05 -11.79
N ALA A 136 -22.14 -12.64 -10.59
CA ALA A 136 -23.51 -12.24 -10.24
C ALA A 136 -23.89 -10.85 -10.77
N ASP A 137 -22.96 -9.90 -10.76
CA ASP A 137 -23.15 -8.51 -11.17
C ASP A 137 -21.87 -7.93 -11.83
N PRO A 138 -21.57 -8.37 -13.07
CA PRO A 138 -20.38 -7.91 -13.78
C PRO A 138 -20.44 -6.41 -14.07
N ASP A 139 -21.60 -5.83 -14.33
CA ASP A 139 -21.75 -4.41 -14.63
C ASP A 139 -21.52 -3.55 -13.37
N GLY A 140 -21.99 -3.97 -12.21
CA GLY A 140 -21.72 -3.31 -10.95
C GLY A 140 -20.21 -3.30 -10.64
N VAL A 141 -19.52 -4.43 -10.80
CA VAL A 141 -18.06 -4.49 -10.60
C VAL A 141 -17.32 -3.62 -11.61
N ARG A 142 -17.70 -3.67 -12.89
CA ARG A 142 -17.13 -2.81 -13.94
C ARG A 142 -17.30 -1.33 -13.63
N ASN A 143 -18.47 -0.93 -13.14
CA ASN A 143 -18.74 0.46 -12.78
C ASN A 143 -17.85 0.92 -11.61
N VAL A 144 -17.62 0.09 -10.60
CA VAL A 144 -16.68 0.38 -9.51
C VAL A 144 -15.27 0.59 -10.06
N ILE A 145 -14.79 -0.30 -10.96
CA ILE A 145 -13.46 -0.17 -11.56
C ILE A 145 -13.36 1.12 -12.39
N LYS A 146 -14.38 1.47 -13.17
CA LYS A 146 -14.42 2.72 -13.94
C LYS A 146 -14.37 3.96 -13.06
N GLN A 147 -15.05 3.96 -11.91
CA GLN A 147 -15.02 5.07 -10.95
C GLN A 147 -13.64 5.32 -10.34
N CYS A 148 -12.73 4.35 -10.42
CA CYS A 148 -11.35 4.55 -9.97
C CYS A 148 -10.49 5.34 -10.95
N HIS A 149 -10.98 5.62 -12.19
CA HIS A 149 -10.26 6.41 -13.20
C HIS A 149 -8.79 5.97 -13.39
N LEU A 150 -8.57 4.65 -13.44
CA LEU A 150 -7.21 4.07 -13.43
C LEU A 150 -6.34 4.59 -14.57
N THR A 151 -6.90 4.78 -15.76
CA THR A 151 -6.18 5.29 -16.93
C THR A 151 -5.77 6.75 -16.75
N GLU A 152 -6.68 7.60 -16.26
CA GLU A 152 -6.43 9.03 -16.03
C GLU A 152 -5.37 9.26 -14.94
N HIS A 153 -5.34 8.39 -13.93
CA HIS A 153 -4.36 8.41 -12.87
C HIS A 153 -3.07 7.63 -13.19
N HIS A 154 -2.95 7.03 -14.40
CA HIS A 154 -1.82 6.19 -14.79
C HIS A 154 -1.54 5.06 -13.79
N MET A 155 -2.61 4.36 -13.38
CA MET A 155 -2.56 3.28 -12.43
C MET A 155 -2.59 1.92 -13.12
N LEU A 156 -1.81 0.97 -12.61
CA LEU A 156 -1.78 -0.42 -13.06
C LEU A 156 -2.41 -1.36 -12.02
N VAL A 157 -3.13 -2.34 -12.54
CA VAL A 157 -3.61 -3.47 -11.75
C VAL A 157 -2.52 -4.51 -11.66
N GLY A 158 -2.07 -4.80 -10.45
CA GLY A 158 -1.09 -5.84 -10.14
C GLY A 158 -1.70 -6.97 -9.33
N GLY A 159 -0.90 -8.00 -9.12
CA GLY A 159 -1.26 -9.18 -8.35
C GLY A 159 -0.95 -10.48 -9.07
N ASN A 160 -0.76 -11.54 -8.29
CA ASN A 160 -0.59 -12.88 -8.81
C ASN A 160 -1.90 -13.40 -9.39
N SER A 161 -1.83 -14.12 -10.50
CA SER A 161 -2.98 -14.72 -11.16
C SER A 161 -2.86 -16.23 -11.24
N PHE A 162 -3.99 -16.92 -11.32
CA PHE A 162 -4.00 -18.33 -11.68
C PHE A 162 -3.56 -18.51 -13.15
N LYS A 163 -2.59 -19.39 -13.38
CA LYS A 163 -2.14 -19.73 -14.74
C LYS A 163 -3.16 -20.58 -15.51
N ARG A 164 -3.98 -21.36 -14.78
CA ARG A 164 -5.00 -22.25 -15.34
C ARG A 164 -6.23 -22.16 -14.46
N LEU A 165 -7.11 -21.24 -14.79
CA LEU A 165 -8.41 -21.09 -14.16
C LEU A 165 -9.47 -21.13 -15.25
N GLU A 166 -10.45 -21.99 -15.10
CA GLU A 166 -11.62 -21.96 -15.95
C GLU A 166 -12.48 -20.75 -15.59
N VAL A 167 -12.64 -19.87 -16.55
CA VAL A 167 -13.45 -18.64 -16.37
C VAL A 167 -14.84 -18.95 -16.92
N PRO A 168 -15.91 -18.77 -16.13
CA PRO A 168 -17.27 -19.01 -16.59
C PRO A 168 -17.61 -18.19 -17.84
N ALA A 169 -18.37 -18.78 -18.78
CA ALA A 169 -18.73 -18.14 -20.04
C ALA A 169 -19.48 -16.79 -19.89
N GLY A 170 -20.16 -16.59 -18.75
CA GLY A 170 -20.85 -15.34 -18.44
C GLY A 170 -19.95 -14.19 -17.93
N VAL A 171 -18.65 -14.42 -17.71
CA VAL A 171 -17.72 -13.36 -17.29
C VAL A 171 -17.26 -12.57 -18.53
N PRO A 172 -17.52 -11.26 -18.59
CA PRO A 172 -17.09 -10.41 -19.70
C PRO A 172 -15.56 -10.40 -19.87
N ASP A 173 -15.10 -10.19 -21.11
CA ASP A 173 -13.67 -10.26 -21.44
C ASP A 173 -12.82 -9.26 -20.65
N ASP A 174 -13.31 -8.07 -20.41
CA ASP A 174 -12.65 -7.01 -19.63
C ASP A 174 -12.51 -7.34 -18.14
N LEU A 175 -13.31 -8.28 -17.62
CA LEU A 175 -13.24 -8.74 -16.22
C LEU A 175 -12.52 -10.08 -16.05
N LYS A 176 -12.16 -10.79 -17.14
CA LYS A 176 -11.45 -12.07 -17.04
C LYS A 176 -10.11 -11.96 -16.32
N GLY A 177 -9.38 -10.86 -16.54
CA GLY A 177 -8.13 -10.57 -15.82
C GLY A 177 -8.36 -10.45 -14.31
N TRP A 178 -9.38 -9.68 -13.90
CA TRP A 178 -9.78 -9.53 -12.50
C TRP A 178 -10.24 -10.85 -11.87
N TYR A 179 -11.00 -11.64 -12.61
CA TYR A 179 -11.47 -12.95 -12.17
C TYR A 179 -10.32 -13.92 -11.88
N ALA A 180 -9.23 -13.85 -12.66
CA ALA A 180 -8.06 -14.71 -12.51
C ALA A 180 -7.12 -14.33 -11.35
N LEU A 181 -7.25 -13.14 -10.75
CA LEU A 181 -6.36 -12.68 -9.68
C LEU A 181 -6.49 -13.55 -8.42
N ARG A 182 -5.37 -13.77 -7.72
CA ARG A 182 -5.26 -14.43 -6.40
C ARG A 182 -5.09 -13.41 -5.28
N GLU A 183 -4.57 -12.26 -5.62
CA GLU A 183 -4.47 -11.03 -4.85
C GLU A 183 -4.62 -9.85 -5.81
N VAL A 184 -4.97 -8.69 -5.30
CA VAL A 184 -5.12 -7.49 -6.13
C VAL A 184 -4.54 -6.28 -5.44
N TYR A 185 -3.77 -5.52 -6.19
CA TYR A 185 -3.32 -4.20 -5.80
C TYR A 185 -3.28 -3.26 -7.01
N ILE A 186 -3.43 -1.99 -6.74
CA ILE A 186 -3.36 -0.92 -7.74
C ILE A 186 -2.26 0.04 -7.31
N SER A 187 -1.36 0.37 -8.22
CA SER A 187 -0.26 1.31 -7.97
C SER A 187 0.03 2.15 -9.23
N PRO A 188 0.70 3.30 -9.09
CA PRO A 188 1.15 4.06 -10.26
C PRO A 188 2.04 3.23 -11.17
N GLU A 189 1.88 3.43 -12.48
CA GLU A 189 2.76 2.85 -13.50
C GLU A 189 4.20 3.33 -13.33
N SER A 190 4.36 4.60 -12.98
CA SER A 190 5.66 5.21 -12.72
C SER A 190 5.53 6.34 -11.70
N THR A 191 6.51 6.46 -10.83
CA THR A 191 6.66 7.56 -9.87
C THR A 191 7.86 8.45 -10.17
N ALA A 192 8.53 8.24 -11.31
CA ALA A 192 9.77 8.93 -11.68
C ALA A 192 9.63 10.45 -11.83
N SER A 193 8.44 10.95 -12.18
CA SER A 193 8.15 12.38 -12.31
C SER A 193 7.71 13.05 -11.01
N VAL A 194 7.55 12.29 -9.92
CA VAL A 194 7.07 12.80 -8.65
C VAL A 194 8.26 13.12 -7.75
N ASP A 195 8.34 14.38 -7.32
CA ASP A 195 9.41 14.83 -6.42
C ASP A 195 9.08 14.41 -4.97
N VAL A 196 9.88 13.50 -4.45
CA VAL A 196 9.80 13.01 -3.07
C VAL A 196 10.11 14.08 -2.02
N HIS A 197 10.86 15.11 -2.42
CA HIS A 197 11.27 16.22 -1.56
C HIS A 197 10.25 17.37 -1.53
N SER A 198 9.20 17.27 -2.34
CA SER A 198 8.16 18.29 -2.44
C SER A 198 7.01 18.04 -1.45
N PRO A 199 6.44 19.11 -0.85
CA PRO A 199 5.19 18.99 -0.10
C PRO A 199 4.00 18.57 -0.98
N GLN A 200 4.11 18.69 -2.32
CA GLN A 200 3.08 18.23 -3.26
C GLN A 200 2.92 16.71 -3.31
N LEU A 201 3.89 15.97 -2.77
CA LEU A 201 3.82 14.51 -2.69
C LEU A 201 2.54 14.04 -1.96
N THR A 202 2.22 14.64 -0.81
CA THR A 202 1.00 14.25 -0.06
C THR A 202 -0.26 14.51 -0.87
N LYS A 203 -0.32 15.62 -1.60
CA LYS A 203 -1.46 15.95 -2.46
C LYS A 203 -1.62 14.90 -3.56
N ARG A 204 -0.54 14.54 -4.25
CA ARG A 204 -0.56 13.51 -5.29
C ARG A 204 -1.01 12.14 -4.73
N VAL A 205 -0.43 11.69 -3.64
CA VAL A 205 -0.79 10.42 -2.99
C VAL A 205 -2.24 10.43 -2.52
N GLN A 206 -2.70 11.56 -1.96
CA GLN A 206 -4.08 11.74 -1.53
C GLN A 206 -5.08 11.65 -2.68
N GLU A 207 -4.81 12.31 -3.82
CA GLU A 207 -5.65 12.27 -5.02
C GLU A 207 -5.79 10.82 -5.52
N ASP A 208 -4.66 10.10 -5.61
CA ASP A 208 -4.65 8.70 -6.02
C ASP A 208 -5.37 7.79 -5.02
N PHE A 209 -5.21 7.99 -3.73
CA PHE A 209 -5.92 7.22 -2.69
C PHE A 209 -7.43 7.45 -2.75
N LEU A 210 -7.86 8.69 -2.93
CA LEU A 210 -9.29 9.02 -3.06
C LEU A 210 -9.89 8.40 -4.33
N SER A 211 -9.17 8.42 -5.46
CA SER A 211 -9.62 7.79 -6.70
C SER A 211 -9.80 6.27 -6.55
N LEU A 212 -9.00 5.61 -5.71
CA LEU A 212 -9.08 4.18 -5.44
C LEU A 212 -10.13 3.80 -4.37
N SER A 213 -10.82 4.78 -3.77
CA SER A 213 -11.83 4.52 -2.73
C SER A 213 -12.96 3.58 -3.18
N PRO A 214 -13.52 3.66 -4.42
CA PRO A 214 -14.54 2.71 -4.85
C PRO A 214 -14.05 1.25 -4.85
N LEU A 215 -12.81 1.03 -5.31
CA LEU A 215 -12.20 -0.31 -5.29
C LEU A 215 -11.94 -0.78 -3.86
N TYR A 216 -11.43 0.10 -2.98
CA TYR A 216 -11.24 -0.22 -1.58
C TYR A 216 -12.53 -0.76 -0.95
N HIS A 217 -13.67 -0.08 -1.18
CA HIS A 217 -14.96 -0.51 -0.65
C HIS A 217 -15.46 -1.82 -1.27
N LEU A 218 -15.22 -2.05 -2.56
CA LEU A 218 -15.55 -3.33 -3.21
C LEU A 218 -14.79 -4.50 -2.56
N LEU A 219 -13.47 -4.33 -2.38
CA LEU A 219 -12.61 -5.33 -1.73
C LEU A 219 -12.94 -5.48 -0.25
N ARG A 220 -13.20 -4.36 0.43
CA ARG A 220 -13.58 -4.32 1.83
C ARG A 220 -14.87 -5.12 2.07
N GLY A 221 -15.90 -4.88 1.27
CA GLY A 221 -17.14 -5.63 1.36
C GLY A 221 -16.97 -7.13 1.04
N ALA A 222 -15.99 -7.51 0.19
CA ALA A 222 -15.65 -8.91 0.00
C ALA A 222 -14.93 -9.51 1.22
N TYR A 223 -14.03 -8.76 1.85
CA TYR A 223 -13.32 -9.16 3.06
C TYR A 223 -14.28 -9.37 4.25
N GLU A 224 -15.22 -8.44 4.46
CA GLU A 224 -16.23 -8.52 5.53
C GLU A 224 -17.24 -9.66 5.34
N ALA A 225 -17.43 -10.13 4.13
CA ALA A 225 -18.30 -11.24 3.81
C ALA A 225 -17.62 -12.61 4.00
N ILE A 226 -16.36 -12.66 4.45
CA ILE A 226 -15.68 -13.91 4.80
C ILE A 226 -16.36 -14.47 6.07
N PRO A 227 -16.84 -15.72 6.02
CA PRO A 227 -17.38 -16.36 7.22
C PRO A 227 -16.33 -16.42 8.34
N PRO A 228 -16.73 -16.29 9.61
CA PRO A 228 -15.85 -16.36 10.77
C PRO A 228 -15.18 -17.74 10.94
#